data_2dac4b6addb9213f8f971c0e6ba37f11
#
_entry.id   2dac4b6addb9213f8f971c0e6ba37f11
#
_cell.length_a   1.000
_cell.length_b   1.000
_cell.length_c   1.000
_cell.angle_alpha   90.00
_cell.angle_beta   90.00
_cell.angle_gamma   90.00
#
_symmetry.space_group_name_H-M   'P 1'
#
loop_
_entity.id
_entity.type
_entity.pdbx_description
1 polymer ?
#
loop_
_entity_poly.entity_id
_entity_poly.type
_entity_poly.pdbx_seq_one_letter_code
_entity_poly.pdbx_strand_id
1 'polypeptide(L)'
;FMPINNSYMAFIPVFLFLFPQVIIQITAILTFTDSIEYGQLKTGIRNEAVILSVRPMLDKLAGAFSNGIISLIIVSSNMSGDIANTAINTNDKIIFSLYSFMIPLLLIFISGLIFWKKVRLDEKMHANIVSELQ
;
A
#
# COMPACT_ATOMS: atom_id res chain seq x y z
N PHE A 1 -2.79 -16.07 -17.32
CA PHE A 1 -2.81 -17.51 -16.97
C PHE A 1 -1.59 -18.19 -17.58
N MET A 2 -0.48 -18.21 -16.86
CA MET A 2 0.66 -19.05 -17.23
C MET A 2 0.35 -20.49 -16.80
N PRO A 3 0.50 -21.50 -17.64
CA PRO A 3 0.50 -22.87 -17.21
C PRO A 3 1.75 -23.06 -16.32
N ILE A 4 1.53 -23.14 -15.01
CA ILE A 4 2.61 -23.33 -14.04
C ILE A 4 2.99 -24.80 -14.07
N ASN A 5 3.75 -25.18 -15.07
CA ASN A 5 4.27 -26.55 -15.17
C ASN A 5 5.57 -26.74 -14.36
N ASN A 6 6.15 -25.66 -13.84
CA ASN A 6 7.30 -25.66 -12.94
C ASN A 6 7.01 -24.82 -11.70
N SER A 7 6.98 -25.45 -10.53
CA SER A 7 6.77 -24.78 -9.25
C SER A 7 7.71 -23.58 -9.02
N TYR A 8 8.91 -23.62 -9.56
CA TYR A 8 9.90 -22.54 -9.47
C TYR A 8 9.47 -21.24 -10.18
N MET A 9 8.69 -21.33 -11.26
CA MET A 9 8.18 -20.14 -11.95
C MET A 9 7.14 -19.37 -11.12
N ALA A 10 6.49 -20.01 -10.15
CA ALA A 10 5.56 -19.34 -9.26
C ALA A 10 6.27 -18.45 -8.21
N PHE A 11 7.52 -18.76 -7.87
CA PHE A 11 8.26 -17.95 -6.87
C PHE A 11 8.68 -16.59 -7.41
N ILE A 12 8.92 -16.44 -8.70
CA ILE A 12 9.34 -15.17 -9.31
C ILE A 12 8.29 -14.06 -9.11
N PRO A 13 7.02 -14.23 -9.51
CA PRO A 13 6.00 -13.20 -9.29
C PRO A 13 5.72 -12.97 -7.81
N VAL A 14 5.77 -13.98 -6.96
CA VAL A 14 5.61 -13.83 -5.51
C VAL A 14 6.74 -12.98 -4.93
N PHE A 15 7.98 -13.25 -5.30
CA PHE A 15 9.14 -12.46 -4.86
C PHE A 15 9.05 -11.01 -5.34
N LEU A 16 8.72 -10.79 -6.63
CA LEU A 16 8.55 -9.46 -7.21
C LEU A 16 7.41 -8.68 -6.54
N PHE A 17 6.43 -9.35 -5.99
CA PHE A 17 5.33 -8.72 -5.26
C PHE A 17 5.69 -8.40 -3.80
N LEU A 18 6.34 -9.33 -3.09
CA LEU A 18 6.64 -9.18 -1.68
C LEU A 18 7.84 -8.26 -1.42
N PHE A 19 8.85 -8.27 -2.28
CA PHE A 19 10.07 -7.48 -2.07
C PHE A 19 9.80 -5.96 -2.04
N PRO A 20 9.07 -5.35 -2.99
CA PRO A 20 8.72 -3.94 -2.92
C PRO A 20 7.86 -3.59 -1.70
N GLN A 21 7.00 -4.50 -1.25
CA GLN A 21 6.16 -4.29 -0.07
C GLN A 21 7.01 -4.07 1.20
N VAL A 22 8.08 -4.83 1.37
CA VAL A 22 9.00 -4.66 2.50
C VAL A 22 9.68 -3.29 2.45
N ILE A 23 10.14 -2.86 1.29
CA ILE A 23 10.77 -1.55 1.10
C ILE A 23 9.79 -0.42 1.43
N ILE A 24 8.55 -0.50 0.95
CA ILE A 24 7.50 0.48 1.24
C ILE A 24 7.23 0.56 2.75
N GLN A 25 7.19 -0.57 3.44
CA GLN A 25 6.99 -0.62 4.90
C GLN A 25 8.13 0.07 5.66
N ILE A 26 9.37 -0.19 5.28
CA ILE A 26 10.55 0.44 5.91
C ILE A 26 10.52 1.95 5.66
N THR A 27 10.29 2.38 4.41
CA THR A 27 10.19 3.79 4.05
C THR A 27 9.09 4.51 4.83
N ALA A 28 7.93 3.87 5.01
CA ALA A 28 6.85 4.42 5.81
C ALA A 28 7.26 4.64 7.28
N ILE A 29 7.97 3.67 7.89
CA ILE A 29 8.45 3.80 9.27
C ILE A 29 9.42 4.97 9.39
N LEU A 30 10.40 5.07 8.49
CA LEU A 30 11.36 6.19 8.48
C LEU A 30 10.65 7.54 8.35
N THR A 31 9.70 7.66 7.42
CA THR A 31 8.93 8.89 7.25
C THR A 31 8.13 9.28 8.51
N PHE A 32 7.61 8.30 9.26
CA PHE A 32 6.97 8.59 10.55
C PHE A 32 7.97 9.09 11.60
N THR A 33 9.16 8.48 11.67
CA THR A 33 10.22 8.92 12.60
C THR A 33 10.67 10.34 12.29
N ASP A 34 10.95 10.64 11.02
CA ASP A 34 11.34 11.98 10.57
C ASP A 34 10.27 13.03 10.89
N SER A 35 8.99 12.64 10.79
CA SER A 35 7.86 13.52 11.13
C SER A 35 7.78 13.83 12.63
N ILE A 36 8.20 12.89 13.51
CA ILE A 36 8.27 13.11 14.95
C ILE A 36 9.37 14.13 15.25
N GLU A 37 10.55 13.97 14.69
CA GLU A 37 11.69 14.85 14.90
C GLU A 37 11.42 16.26 14.37
N TYR A 38 10.87 16.38 13.17
CA TYR A 38 10.44 17.65 12.61
C TYR A 38 9.36 18.35 13.47
N GLY A 39 8.39 17.57 13.96
CA GLY A 39 7.36 18.06 14.88
C GLY A 39 7.95 18.60 16.18
N GLN A 40 8.92 17.88 16.76
CA GLN A 40 9.63 18.29 17.98
C GLN A 40 10.41 19.58 17.77
N LEU A 41 11.14 19.69 16.67
CA LEU A 41 11.89 20.91 16.33
C LEU A 41 10.96 22.14 16.25
N LYS A 42 9.80 21.97 15.61
CA LYS A 42 8.86 23.07 15.36
C LYS A 42 8.02 23.47 16.57
N THR A 43 7.67 22.53 17.43
CA THR A 43 6.73 22.75 18.57
C THR A 43 7.39 22.70 19.94
N GLY A 44 8.64 22.23 20.03
CA GLY A 44 9.33 21.97 21.28
C GLY A 44 8.80 20.76 22.06
N ILE A 45 7.77 20.09 21.56
CA ILE A 45 7.11 18.97 22.23
C ILE A 45 7.25 17.70 21.40
N ARG A 46 7.77 16.62 22.02
CA ARG A 46 7.90 15.32 21.38
C ARG A 46 6.58 14.53 21.46
N ASN A 47 5.79 14.58 20.43
CA ASN A 47 4.48 13.92 20.33
C ASN A 47 4.55 12.51 19.69
N GLU A 48 5.57 11.72 20.07
CA GLU A 48 5.84 10.40 19.51
C GLU A 48 4.64 9.44 19.64
N ALA A 49 4.03 9.38 20.84
CA ALA A 49 2.90 8.49 21.08
C ALA A 49 1.69 8.80 20.19
N VAL A 50 1.42 10.07 19.93
CA VAL A 50 0.31 10.49 19.06
C VAL A 50 0.58 10.09 17.62
N ILE A 51 1.77 10.37 17.11
CA ILE A 51 2.13 10.07 15.71
C ILE A 51 2.15 8.55 15.48
N LEU A 52 2.72 7.77 16.41
CA LEU A 52 2.76 6.32 16.30
C LEU A 52 1.38 5.67 16.43
N SER A 53 0.42 6.28 17.14
CA SER A 53 -0.95 5.77 17.24
C SER A 53 -1.76 5.94 15.96
N VAL A 54 -1.41 6.91 15.11
CA VAL A 54 -2.06 7.15 13.82
C VAL A 54 -1.81 6.01 12.85
N ARG A 55 -0.64 5.37 12.89
CA ARG A 55 -0.28 4.29 11.98
C ARG A 55 -1.24 3.10 12.03
N PRO A 56 -1.51 2.46 13.19
CA PRO A 56 -2.48 1.35 13.25
C PRO A 56 -3.88 1.75 12.80
N MET A 57 -4.27 3.01 13.03
CA MET A 57 -5.55 3.54 12.57
C MET A 57 -5.60 3.59 11.03
N LEU A 58 -4.55 4.11 10.40
CA LEU A 58 -4.44 4.16 8.93
C LEU A 58 -4.41 2.76 8.33
N ASP A 59 -3.70 1.81 8.93
CA ASP A 59 -3.64 0.42 8.47
C ASP A 59 -5.03 -0.23 8.48
N LYS A 60 -5.82 -0.01 9.54
CA LYS A 60 -7.20 -0.52 9.63
C LYS A 60 -8.14 0.14 8.64
N LEU A 61 -8.02 1.45 8.45
CA LEU A 61 -8.79 2.17 7.45
C LEU A 61 -8.46 1.68 6.04
N ALA A 62 -7.18 1.55 5.71
CA ALA A 62 -6.73 1.01 4.42
C ALA A 62 -7.25 -0.40 4.18
N GLY A 63 -7.23 -1.27 5.21
CA GLY A 63 -7.82 -2.61 5.14
C GLY A 63 -9.32 -2.60 4.88
N ALA A 64 -10.07 -1.72 5.54
CA ALA A 64 -11.50 -1.57 5.31
C ALA A 64 -11.81 -1.09 3.88
N PHE A 65 -11.08 -0.10 3.38
CA PHE A 65 -11.20 0.36 2.00
C PHE A 65 -10.86 -0.75 0.99
N SER A 66 -9.77 -1.49 1.23
CA SER A 66 -9.35 -2.60 0.37
C SER A 66 -10.45 -3.68 0.28
N ASN A 67 -11.02 -4.08 1.41
CA ASN A 67 -12.10 -5.06 1.43
C ASN A 67 -13.37 -4.53 0.71
N GLY A 68 -13.68 -3.25 0.85
CA GLY A 68 -14.76 -2.60 0.10
C GLY A 68 -14.54 -2.66 -1.41
N ILE A 69 -13.34 -2.33 -1.87
CA ILE A 69 -12.96 -2.39 -3.29
C ILE A 69 -13.03 -3.83 -3.81
N ILE A 70 -12.52 -4.81 -3.06
CA ILE A 70 -12.60 -6.23 -3.45
C ILE A 70 -14.07 -6.67 -3.60
N SER A 71 -14.92 -6.29 -2.65
CA SER A 71 -16.35 -6.61 -2.72
C SER A 71 -17.02 -5.99 -3.95
N LEU A 72 -16.70 -4.74 -4.27
CA LEU A 72 -17.20 -4.08 -5.47
C LEU A 72 -16.73 -4.77 -6.76
N ILE A 73 -15.48 -5.22 -6.80
CA ILE A 73 -14.93 -5.96 -7.95
C ILE A 73 -15.67 -7.28 -8.14
N ILE A 74 -15.92 -8.03 -7.07
CA ILE A 74 -16.63 -9.30 -7.10
C ILE A 74 -18.07 -9.11 -7.61
N VAL A 75 -18.78 -8.11 -7.09
CA VAL A 75 -20.15 -7.80 -7.50
C VAL A 75 -20.19 -7.33 -8.97
N SER A 76 -19.31 -6.44 -9.37
CA SER A 76 -19.29 -5.90 -10.74
C SER A 76 -18.85 -6.92 -11.80
N SER A 77 -18.12 -7.96 -11.39
CA SER A 77 -17.73 -9.07 -12.27
C SER A 77 -18.73 -10.24 -12.27
N ASN A 78 -19.91 -10.05 -11.68
CA ASN A 78 -20.96 -11.09 -11.60
C ASN A 78 -20.49 -12.39 -10.90
N MET A 79 -19.44 -12.28 -10.06
CA MET A 79 -18.89 -13.42 -9.32
C MET A 79 -19.53 -13.61 -7.93
N SER A 80 -20.59 -12.88 -7.61
CA SER A 80 -21.30 -12.89 -6.31
C SER A 80 -22.39 -13.95 -6.21
N GLY A 81 -22.24 -15.10 -6.84
CA GLY A 81 -23.20 -16.20 -6.80
C GLY A 81 -22.61 -17.51 -6.29
N ASP A 82 -23.46 -18.52 -6.16
CA ASP A 82 -23.05 -19.87 -5.80
C ASP A 82 -22.12 -20.44 -6.89
N ILE A 83 -20.81 -20.23 -6.68
CA ILE A 83 -19.73 -20.56 -7.64
C ILE A 83 -19.75 -22.08 -7.98
N ALA A 84 -20.37 -22.89 -7.12
CA ALA A 84 -20.49 -24.32 -7.31
C ALA A 84 -21.43 -24.72 -8.47
N ASN A 85 -22.38 -23.86 -8.86
CA ASN A 85 -23.45 -24.21 -9.81
C ASN A 85 -23.52 -23.36 -11.08
N THR A 86 -22.74 -22.30 -11.20
CA THR A 86 -22.76 -21.43 -12.38
C THR A 86 -21.41 -21.50 -13.10
N ALA A 87 -21.41 -21.90 -14.36
CA ALA A 87 -20.23 -21.84 -15.22
C ALA A 87 -19.83 -20.37 -15.37
N ILE A 88 -18.74 -19.98 -14.68
CA ILE A 88 -18.21 -18.61 -14.73
C ILE A 88 -17.86 -18.30 -16.20
N ASN A 89 -18.52 -17.30 -16.76
CA ASN A 89 -18.30 -16.88 -18.13
C ASN A 89 -16.86 -16.36 -18.32
N THR A 90 -16.27 -16.58 -19.47
CA THR A 90 -14.92 -16.11 -19.77
C THR A 90 -14.83 -14.59 -19.69
N ASN A 91 -15.88 -13.85 -20.06
CA ASN A 91 -15.95 -12.40 -19.93
C ASN A 91 -15.87 -11.93 -18.46
N ASP A 92 -16.56 -12.62 -17.54
CA ASP A 92 -16.56 -12.27 -16.12
C ASP A 92 -15.18 -12.45 -15.50
N LYS A 93 -14.44 -13.48 -15.92
CA LYS A 93 -13.03 -13.70 -15.53
C LYS A 93 -12.11 -12.59 -16.03
N ILE A 94 -12.31 -12.11 -17.26
CA ILE A 94 -11.51 -11.04 -17.84
C ILE A 94 -11.80 -9.71 -17.09
N ILE A 95 -13.06 -9.39 -16.83
CA ILE A 95 -13.48 -8.20 -16.11
C ILE A 95 -12.90 -8.21 -14.68
N PHE A 96 -13.04 -9.34 -13.98
CA PHE A 96 -12.47 -9.50 -12.64
C PHE A 96 -10.96 -9.31 -12.64
N SER A 97 -10.26 -9.96 -13.56
CA SER A 97 -8.80 -9.85 -13.68
C SER A 97 -8.38 -8.42 -13.99
N LEU A 98 -9.05 -7.75 -14.92
CA LEU A 98 -8.76 -6.37 -15.31
C LEU A 98 -8.92 -5.41 -14.11
N TYR A 99 -10.03 -5.48 -13.40
CA TYR A 99 -10.28 -4.59 -12.26
C TYR A 99 -9.36 -4.90 -11.08
N SER A 100 -9.05 -6.17 -10.81
CA SER A 100 -8.15 -6.59 -9.75
C SER A 100 -6.72 -6.10 -9.94
N PHE A 101 -6.27 -5.86 -11.17
CA PHE A 101 -4.95 -5.32 -11.45
C PHE A 101 -4.97 -3.81 -11.68
N MET A 102 -5.93 -3.27 -12.43
CA MET A 102 -5.96 -1.86 -12.80
C MET A 102 -6.24 -0.95 -11.61
N ILE A 103 -7.17 -1.32 -10.73
CA ILE A 103 -7.52 -0.47 -9.58
C ILE A 103 -6.34 -0.30 -8.62
N PRO A 104 -5.67 -1.37 -8.12
CA PRO A 104 -4.50 -1.22 -7.27
C PRO A 104 -3.35 -0.47 -7.95
N LEU A 105 -3.12 -0.73 -9.24
CA LEU A 105 -2.06 -0.06 -10.00
C LEU A 105 -2.29 1.45 -10.08
N LEU A 106 -3.50 1.89 -10.36
CA LEU A 106 -3.86 3.30 -10.35
C LEU A 106 -3.70 3.93 -8.97
N LEU A 107 -4.11 3.25 -7.91
CA LEU A 107 -3.96 3.73 -6.53
C LEU A 107 -2.48 3.86 -6.14
N ILE A 108 -1.64 2.90 -6.49
CA ILE A 108 -0.20 2.95 -6.23
C ILE A 108 0.42 4.13 -7.00
N PHE A 109 0.05 4.32 -8.27
CA PHE A 109 0.56 5.42 -9.08
C PHE A 109 0.18 6.79 -8.49
N ILE A 110 -1.08 6.97 -8.10
CA ILE A 110 -1.57 8.20 -7.45
C ILE A 110 -0.83 8.43 -6.13
N SER A 111 -0.70 7.38 -5.31
CA SER A 111 0.04 7.44 -4.05
C SER A 111 1.50 7.85 -4.25
N GLY A 112 2.18 7.28 -5.25
CA GLY A 112 3.55 7.64 -5.60
C GLY A 112 3.69 9.10 -6.04
N LEU A 113 2.75 9.62 -6.82
CA LEU A 113 2.73 11.03 -7.23
C LEU A 113 2.50 11.97 -6.04
N ILE A 114 1.62 11.61 -5.11
CA ILE A 114 1.38 12.40 -3.90
C ILE A 114 2.62 12.39 -3.02
N PHE A 115 3.23 11.22 -2.83
CA PHE A 115 4.47 11.08 -2.06
C PHE A 115 5.57 11.98 -2.65
N TRP A 116 5.84 11.88 -3.93
CA TRP A 116 6.86 12.68 -4.61
C TRP A 116 6.64 14.19 -4.49
N LYS A 117 5.39 14.64 -4.57
CA LYS A 117 5.07 16.08 -4.46
C LYS A 117 5.04 16.61 -3.04
N LYS A 118 4.65 15.79 -2.06
CA LYS A 118 4.37 16.25 -0.68
C LYS A 118 5.49 15.95 0.29
N VAL A 119 6.23 14.86 0.11
CA VAL A 119 7.34 14.51 1.01
C VAL A 119 8.59 15.29 0.56
N ARG A 120 8.92 16.33 1.34
CA ARG A 120 10.06 17.20 1.11
C ARG A 120 11.21 16.98 2.10
N LEU A 121 11.08 16.01 2.99
CA LEU A 121 12.13 15.64 3.95
C LEU A 121 13.23 14.91 3.18
N ASP A 122 14.29 15.66 2.87
CA ASP A 122 15.52 15.15 2.25
C ASP A 122 16.53 14.80 3.35
N GLU A 123 17.49 13.91 3.06
CA GLU A 123 18.56 13.49 4.00
C GLU A 123 19.31 14.68 4.61
N LYS A 124 19.55 15.73 3.83
CA LYS A 124 20.16 16.97 4.31
C LYS A 124 19.32 17.71 5.34
N MET A 125 18.00 17.71 5.13
CA MET A 125 17.06 18.34 6.05
C MET A 125 16.95 17.53 7.34
N HIS A 126 16.92 16.20 7.26
CA HIS A 126 16.97 15.31 8.42
C HIS A 126 18.25 15.53 9.26
N ALA A 127 19.44 15.54 8.61
CA ALA A 127 20.70 15.77 9.29
C ALA A 127 20.73 17.13 10.03
N ASN A 128 20.19 18.19 9.42
CA ASN A 128 20.08 19.50 10.06
C ASN A 128 19.12 19.47 11.28
N ILE A 129 17.97 18.81 11.16
CA ILE A 129 17.00 18.67 12.25
C ILE A 129 17.64 17.96 13.45
N VAL A 130 18.34 16.86 13.22
CA VAL A 130 19.01 16.09 14.28
C VAL A 130 20.12 16.93 14.93
N SER A 131 20.87 17.72 14.16
CA SER A 131 21.93 18.59 14.72
C SER A 131 21.39 19.76 15.53
N GLU A 132 20.19 20.24 15.25
CA GLU A 132 19.53 21.31 16.03
C GLU A 132 18.84 20.80 17.31
N LEU A 133 18.54 19.50 17.37
CA LEU A 133 17.92 18.86 18.55
C LEU A 133 18.95 18.35 19.58
N GLN A 134 20.24 18.29 19.23
CA GLN A 134 21.38 17.95 20.12
C GLN A 134 21.94 19.18 20.83
#